data_528ca101581c07d2356982e2ecdffb06
#
_entry.id   528ca101581c07d2356982e2ecdffb06
#
_cell.length_a   1.000
_cell.length_b   1.000
_cell.length_c   1.000
_cell.angle_alpha   90.00
_cell.angle_beta   90.00
_cell.angle_gamma   90.00
#
_symmetry.space_group_name_H-M   'P 1'
#
loop_
_entity.id
_entity.type
_entity.pdbx_description
1 polymer ?
#
loop_
_entity_poly.entity_id
_entity_poly.type
_entity_poly.pdbx_seq_one_letter_code
_entity_poly.pdbx_strand_id
1 'polypeptide(L)'
;MTRSKILILSFLSLVAVAVVSFQWGPRSDAAASQEAGVEPAVQLTVATIEPERIVLMSEYSGRVAASRRVEIRPQVGGLILERNVEEGARVLAGDDLFRIDPAPLKADLAVAEAALARAETTVAHARRDAERSDSLLAKNIVSRQANDNAHNALSLAHAGVKEAHAAVERKRLDLDFATLRTPIGGYVAAGLAEIGGLVSVGGDTALAVVQDLETVNVDLRIPEGDLDAV
;
A
#
# COMPACT_ATOMS: atom_id res chain seq x y z
N MET A 1 8.25 32.88 142.21
CA MET A 1 8.72 31.73 141.33
C MET A 1 7.63 31.38 140.32
N THR A 2 7.14 32.24 139.41
CA THR A 2 6.09 31.82 138.46
C THR A 2 6.07 32.56 137.13
N ARG A 3 6.80 33.64 136.90
CA ARG A 3 6.81 34.37 135.60
C ARG A 3 7.86 33.90 134.63
N SER A 4 8.99 33.34 135.13
CA SER A 4 10.05 32.85 134.24
C SER A 4 9.73 31.49 133.50
N LYS A 5 8.94 30.62 134.20
CA LYS A 5 8.57 29.31 133.58
C LYS A 5 7.50 29.44 132.50
N ILE A 6 6.65 30.47 132.54
CA ILE A 6 5.63 30.73 131.50
C ILE A 6 6.27 31.26 130.23
N LEU A 7 7.31 32.11 130.33
CA LEU A 7 8.05 32.57 129.14
C LEU A 7 8.84 31.51 128.42
N ILE A 8 9.41 30.55 129.19
CA ILE A 8 10.16 29.39 128.56
C ILE A 8 9.18 28.44 127.90
N LEU A 9 7.97 28.21 128.48
CA LEU A 9 6.96 27.35 127.83
C LEU A 9 6.41 27.98 126.56
N SER A 10 6.19 29.31 126.57
CA SER A 10 5.72 30.06 125.44
C SER A 10 6.75 30.09 124.29
N PHE A 11 8.07 30.21 124.61
CA PHE A 11 9.11 30.19 123.63
C PHE A 11 9.33 28.80 123.06
N LEU A 12 9.19 27.74 123.88
CA LEU A 12 9.27 26.35 123.40
C LEU A 12 8.13 25.96 122.48
N SER A 13 6.87 26.50 122.74
CA SER A 13 5.73 26.27 121.88
C SER A 13 5.85 26.99 120.55
N LEU A 14 6.43 28.22 120.55
CA LEU A 14 6.65 28.97 119.32
C LEU A 14 7.68 28.34 118.42
N VAL A 15 8.77 27.76 118.99
CA VAL A 15 9.77 27.03 118.26
C VAL A 15 9.25 25.70 117.67
N ALA A 16 8.34 25.02 118.45
CA ALA A 16 7.73 23.78 117.99
C ALA A 16 6.80 24.00 116.76
N VAL A 17 6.03 25.13 116.80
CA VAL A 17 5.17 25.52 115.68
C VAL A 17 6.01 25.91 114.42
N ALA A 18 7.16 26.58 114.64
CA ALA A 18 8.04 26.96 113.55
C ALA A 18 8.71 25.71 112.87
N VAL A 19 9.07 24.72 113.71
CA VAL A 19 9.64 23.47 113.14
C VAL A 19 8.58 22.65 112.45
N VAL A 20 7.35 22.60 112.94
CA VAL A 20 6.29 21.84 112.29
C VAL A 20 5.86 22.55 110.98
N SER A 21 5.85 23.87 110.93
CA SER A 21 5.54 24.62 109.69
C SER A 21 6.64 24.50 108.65
N PHE A 22 7.90 24.29 109.10
CA PHE A 22 9.01 24.08 108.17
C PHE A 22 9.02 22.67 107.60
N GLN A 23 8.39 21.72 108.26
CA GLN A 23 8.30 20.34 107.78
C GLN A 23 7.10 20.11 106.81
N TRP A 24 6.12 21.05 106.86
CA TRP A 24 4.90 20.94 106.06
C TRP A 24 4.78 22.08 105.01
N GLY A 25 5.89 22.59 104.54
CA GLY A 25 5.89 23.46 103.38
C GLY A 25 5.47 22.61 102.15
N PRO A 26 4.67 23.23 101.32
CA PRO A 26 4.28 22.51 100.10
C PRO A 26 5.53 22.10 99.40
N ARG A 27 5.79 20.78 99.32
CA ARG A 27 6.73 20.23 98.35
C ARG A 27 6.15 20.57 96.99
N SER A 28 6.66 21.61 96.41
CA SER A 28 6.53 21.77 94.94
C SER A 28 7.20 20.53 94.33
N ASP A 29 6.37 19.61 93.93
CA ASP A 29 6.77 18.68 92.92
C ASP A 29 7.13 19.52 91.70
N ALA A 30 8.36 19.97 91.67
CA ALA A 30 8.98 20.32 90.42
C ALA A 30 9.06 19.00 89.69
N ALA A 31 7.95 18.65 89.05
CA ALA A 31 8.00 17.74 87.96
C ALA A 31 9.10 18.29 87.03
N ALA A 32 10.26 17.64 87.06
CA ALA A 32 11.25 17.82 86.05
C ALA A 32 10.49 17.48 84.73
N SER A 33 10.02 18.54 84.10
CA SER A 33 9.74 18.40 82.66
C SER A 33 11.06 17.93 82.09
N GLN A 34 11.17 16.62 81.87
CA GLN A 34 12.10 16.13 80.86
C GLN A 34 11.69 16.92 79.65
N GLU A 35 12.46 17.93 79.33
CA GLU A 35 12.51 18.39 77.95
C GLU A 35 12.85 17.11 77.14
N ALA A 36 11.78 16.53 76.63
CA ALA A 36 11.96 15.56 75.55
C ALA A 36 12.83 16.30 74.58
N GLY A 37 14.08 15.84 74.49
CA GLY A 37 15.01 16.41 73.56
C GLY A 37 14.29 16.38 72.22
N VAL A 38 13.92 17.56 71.76
CA VAL A 38 13.38 17.72 70.39
C VAL A 38 14.57 17.27 69.54
N GLU A 39 14.50 16.06 69.06
CA GLU A 39 15.45 15.62 68.04
C GLU A 39 15.44 16.70 66.95
N PRO A 40 16.64 17.20 66.60
CA PRO A 40 16.68 18.27 65.62
C PRO A 40 15.93 17.79 64.37
N ALA A 41 14.85 18.48 64.02
CA ALA A 41 14.07 18.17 62.85
C ALA A 41 14.97 18.14 61.65
N VAL A 42 15.10 16.96 61.00
CA VAL A 42 15.84 16.81 59.79
C VAL A 42 15.19 17.70 58.74
N GLN A 43 15.94 18.72 58.32
CA GLN A 43 15.47 19.58 57.25
C GLN A 43 15.57 18.78 55.93
N LEU A 44 14.44 18.34 55.40
CA LEU A 44 14.35 17.70 54.12
C LEU A 44 13.95 18.76 53.08
N THR A 45 14.77 18.88 52.06
CA THR A 45 14.39 19.66 50.87
C THR A 45 13.50 18.76 50.02
N VAL A 46 12.25 19.14 49.89
CA VAL A 46 11.28 18.47 49.02
C VAL A 46 11.04 19.32 47.77
N ALA A 47 11.05 18.71 46.63
CA ALA A 47 10.64 19.33 45.40
C ALA A 47 9.31 18.73 44.97
N THR A 48 8.38 19.60 44.65
CA THR A 48 7.13 19.17 44.03
C THR A 48 7.41 18.81 42.58
N ILE A 49 7.22 17.54 42.23
CA ILE A 49 7.33 17.09 40.84
C ILE A 49 5.96 17.29 40.19
N GLU A 50 5.89 18.21 39.27
CA GLU A 50 4.71 18.38 38.42
C GLU A 50 4.84 17.41 37.25
N PRO A 51 3.81 16.58 36.95
CA PRO A 51 3.85 15.71 35.79
C PRO A 51 3.81 16.55 34.52
N GLU A 52 4.87 16.49 33.75
CA GLU A 52 4.93 17.07 32.40
C GLU A 52 4.57 16.01 31.37
N ARG A 53 3.72 16.41 30.41
CA ARG A 53 3.39 15.52 29.28
C ARG A 53 4.56 15.50 28.31
N ILE A 54 5.31 14.42 28.31
CA ILE A 54 6.40 14.18 27.37
C ILE A 54 5.83 13.42 26.18
N VAL A 55 6.02 13.96 24.98
CA VAL A 55 5.74 13.25 23.74
C VAL A 55 6.95 12.37 23.45
N LEU A 56 6.77 11.06 23.55
CA LEU A 56 7.79 10.10 23.12
C LEU A 56 7.75 10.03 21.59
N MET A 57 8.82 10.40 20.94
CA MET A 57 9.01 10.25 19.53
C MET A 57 9.93 9.06 19.29
N SER A 58 9.46 8.10 18.49
CA SER A 58 10.27 7.00 18.02
C SER A 58 10.58 7.20 16.54
N GLU A 59 11.83 7.01 16.15
CA GLU A 59 12.28 7.14 14.77
C GLU A 59 12.50 5.74 14.20
N TYR A 60 11.82 5.47 13.09
CA TYR A 60 11.94 4.20 12.38
C TYR A 60 12.45 4.43 10.98
N SER A 61 13.38 3.59 10.53
CA SER A 61 13.83 3.60 9.16
C SER A 61 12.78 2.96 8.24
N GLY A 62 12.43 3.66 7.15
CA GLY A 62 11.48 3.18 6.16
C GLY A 62 12.04 3.24 4.75
N ARG A 63 11.43 2.46 3.86
CA ARG A 63 11.68 2.53 2.41
C ARG A 63 10.46 3.07 1.72
N VAL A 64 10.66 4.11 0.90
CA VAL A 64 9.62 4.65 0.03
C VAL A 64 9.50 3.76 -1.21
N ALA A 65 8.29 3.34 -1.54
CA ALA A 65 7.95 2.57 -2.73
C ALA A 65 6.84 3.28 -3.51
N ALA A 66 6.86 3.17 -4.83
CA ALA A 66 5.78 3.67 -5.67
C ALA A 66 4.46 2.95 -5.33
N SER A 67 3.34 3.67 -5.35
CA SER A 67 2.01 3.08 -5.11
C SER A 67 1.63 2.07 -6.19
N ARG A 68 2.02 2.34 -7.43
CA ARG A 68 1.85 1.46 -8.58
C ARG A 68 3.14 1.41 -9.40
N ARG A 69 3.51 0.20 -9.80
CA ARG A 69 4.65 -0.07 -10.66
C ARG A 69 4.20 -1.03 -11.75
N VAL A 70 4.36 -0.63 -13.00
CA VAL A 70 3.99 -1.44 -14.17
C VAL A 70 5.20 -1.63 -15.06
N GLU A 71 5.48 -2.88 -15.37
CA GLU A 71 6.52 -3.28 -16.33
C GLU A 71 5.92 -3.34 -17.72
N ILE A 72 6.45 -2.56 -18.64
CA ILE A 72 6.03 -2.54 -20.04
C ILE A 72 6.79 -3.63 -20.78
N ARG A 73 6.07 -4.66 -21.20
CA ARG A 73 6.61 -5.81 -21.90
C ARG A 73 6.01 -5.92 -23.31
N PRO A 74 6.77 -6.36 -24.32
CA PRO A 74 6.28 -6.49 -25.67
C PRO A 74 5.29 -7.65 -25.78
N GLN A 75 4.20 -7.45 -26.51
CA GLN A 75 3.22 -8.47 -26.86
C GLN A 75 3.47 -9.06 -28.25
N VAL A 76 4.31 -8.40 -29.05
CA VAL A 76 4.79 -8.88 -30.37
C VAL A 76 6.30 -8.80 -30.42
N GLY A 77 6.93 -9.69 -31.20
CA GLY A 77 8.37 -9.68 -31.40
C GLY A 77 8.76 -8.79 -32.59
N GLY A 78 9.96 -8.22 -32.54
CA GLY A 78 10.51 -7.41 -33.64
C GLY A 78 11.62 -6.49 -33.15
N LEU A 79 12.09 -5.64 -34.08
CA LEU A 79 13.13 -4.65 -33.85
C LEU A 79 12.50 -3.36 -33.28
N ILE A 80 13.08 -2.76 -32.23
CA ILE A 80 12.67 -1.45 -31.74
C ILE A 80 13.15 -0.39 -32.75
N LEU A 81 12.23 0.31 -33.39
CA LEU A 81 12.54 1.39 -34.34
C LEU A 81 12.61 2.75 -33.63
N GLU A 82 11.72 3.01 -32.71
CA GLU A 82 11.59 4.33 -32.05
C GLU A 82 11.41 4.14 -30.56
N ARG A 83 12.00 5.07 -29.82
CA ARG A 83 11.79 5.26 -28.39
C ARG A 83 11.35 6.72 -28.18
N ASN A 84 10.11 6.90 -27.77
CA ASN A 84 9.48 8.23 -27.63
C ASN A 84 9.52 8.74 -26.18
N VAL A 85 10.31 8.10 -25.33
CA VAL A 85 10.40 8.42 -23.92
C VAL A 85 11.85 8.40 -23.44
N GLU A 86 12.17 9.26 -22.49
CA GLU A 86 13.45 9.32 -21.80
C GLU A 86 13.34 8.79 -20.38
N GLU A 87 14.46 8.38 -19.80
CA GLU A 87 14.53 8.00 -18.39
C GLU A 87 14.19 9.19 -17.49
N GLY A 88 13.37 8.96 -16.47
CA GLY A 88 12.90 10.01 -15.58
C GLY A 88 11.79 10.89 -16.15
N ALA A 89 11.40 10.72 -17.41
CA ALA A 89 10.33 11.50 -18.01
C ALA A 89 8.96 11.17 -17.35
N ARG A 90 8.12 12.18 -17.25
CA ARG A 90 6.71 12.01 -16.87
C ARG A 90 5.89 11.63 -18.09
N VAL A 91 5.07 10.60 -17.95
CA VAL A 91 4.16 10.09 -18.98
C VAL A 91 2.72 10.03 -18.47
N LEU A 92 1.77 10.17 -19.39
CA LEU A 92 0.35 10.01 -19.12
C LEU A 92 -0.13 8.63 -19.59
N ALA A 93 -1.20 8.13 -19.00
CA ALA A 93 -1.81 6.88 -19.47
C ALA A 93 -2.21 6.99 -20.95
N GLY A 94 -1.78 6.03 -21.77
CA GLY A 94 -2.00 6.00 -23.21
C GLY A 94 -0.84 6.55 -24.06
N ASP A 95 0.16 7.18 -23.44
CA ASP A 95 1.33 7.69 -24.20
C ASP A 95 2.11 6.57 -24.86
N ASP A 96 2.57 6.81 -26.10
CA ASP A 96 3.39 5.89 -26.87
C ASP A 96 4.83 5.93 -26.35
N LEU A 97 5.33 4.78 -25.88
CA LEU A 97 6.68 4.66 -25.31
C LEU A 97 7.68 4.11 -26.34
N PHE A 98 7.31 3.03 -27.03
CA PHE A 98 8.15 2.34 -28.00
C PHE A 98 7.35 2.00 -29.24
N ARG A 99 8.08 1.90 -30.34
CA ARG A 99 7.55 1.41 -31.60
C ARG A 99 8.40 0.28 -32.13
N ILE A 100 7.80 -0.89 -32.22
CA ILE A 100 8.38 -2.07 -32.86
C ILE A 100 8.14 -1.98 -34.35
N ASP A 101 9.05 -2.54 -35.17
CA ASP A 101 8.92 -2.57 -36.64
C ASP A 101 7.59 -3.19 -37.07
N PRO A 102 6.67 -2.38 -37.63
CA PRO A 102 5.36 -2.88 -38.06
C PRO A 102 5.41 -3.57 -39.44
N ALA A 103 6.51 -3.52 -40.16
CA ALA A 103 6.55 -4.00 -41.55
C ALA A 103 6.24 -5.50 -41.68
N PRO A 104 6.82 -6.42 -40.90
CA PRO A 104 6.43 -7.83 -40.93
C PRO A 104 4.95 -8.06 -40.56
N LEU A 105 4.46 -7.35 -39.56
CA LEU A 105 3.06 -7.46 -39.06
C LEU A 105 2.05 -6.96 -40.12
N LYS A 106 2.41 -5.90 -40.85
CA LYS A 106 1.61 -5.41 -42.00
C LYS A 106 1.56 -6.41 -43.12
N ALA A 107 2.68 -7.08 -43.42
CA ALA A 107 2.70 -8.12 -44.42
C ALA A 107 1.80 -9.31 -44.06
N ASP A 108 1.86 -9.73 -42.76
CA ASP A 108 1.00 -10.78 -42.24
C ASP A 108 -0.50 -10.41 -42.31
N LEU A 109 -0.82 -9.17 -41.97
CA LEU A 109 -2.19 -8.64 -42.07
C LEU A 109 -2.67 -8.70 -43.56
N ALA A 110 -1.85 -8.25 -44.48
CA ALA A 110 -2.19 -8.30 -45.93
C ALA A 110 -2.47 -9.73 -46.41
N VAL A 111 -1.71 -10.71 -45.93
CA VAL A 111 -1.97 -12.14 -46.23
C VAL A 111 -3.32 -12.59 -45.67
N ALA A 112 -3.66 -12.21 -44.44
CA ALA A 112 -4.94 -12.55 -43.83
C ALA A 112 -6.11 -11.87 -44.56
N GLU A 113 -5.98 -10.61 -44.96
CA GLU A 113 -6.97 -9.87 -45.75
C GLU A 113 -7.21 -10.52 -47.13
N ALA A 114 -6.15 -10.97 -47.81
CA ALA A 114 -6.28 -11.71 -49.05
C ALA A 114 -7.01 -13.06 -48.87
N ALA A 115 -6.79 -13.73 -47.72
CA ALA A 115 -7.51 -14.96 -47.38
C ALA A 115 -9.02 -14.68 -47.13
N LEU A 116 -9.35 -13.58 -46.46
CA LEU A 116 -10.74 -13.15 -46.27
C LEU A 116 -11.42 -12.85 -47.60
N ALA A 117 -10.79 -12.09 -48.50
CA ALA A 117 -11.33 -11.78 -49.82
C ALA A 117 -11.59 -13.07 -50.67
N ARG A 118 -10.72 -14.06 -50.54
CA ARG A 118 -10.93 -15.37 -51.18
C ARG A 118 -12.15 -16.10 -50.58
N ALA A 119 -12.29 -16.11 -49.26
CA ALA A 119 -13.43 -16.73 -48.57
C ALA A 119 -14.78 -16.05 -48.97
N GLU A 120 -14.80 -14.72 -49.06
CA GLU A 120 -15.96 -13.94 -49.52
C GLU A 120 -16.32 -14.31 -50.98
N THR A 121 -15.33 -14.46 -51.83
CA THR A 121 -15.56 -14.92 -53.21
C THR A 121 -16.19 -16.31 -53.24
N THR A 122 -15.75 -17.21 -52.33
CA THR A 122 -16.33 -18.54 -52.18
C THR A 122 -17.78 -18.51 -51.78
N VAL A 123 -18.14 -17.64 -50.80
CA VAL A 123 -19.56 -17.40 -50.41
C VAL A 123 -20.37 -16.90 -51.59
N ALA A 124 -19.84 -15.92 -52.34
CA ALA A 124 -20.56 -15.37 -53.48
C ALA A 124 -20.79 -16.44 -54.57
N HIS A 125 -19.88 -17.39 -54.79
CA HIS A 125 -20.09 -18.51 -55.65
C HIS A 125 -21.12 -19.51 -55.15
N ALA A 126 -20.95 -19.98 -53.88
CA ALA A 126 -21.86 -20.94 -53.28
C ALA A 126 -23.32 -20.38 -53.17
N ARG A 127 -23.46 -19.09 -52.96
CA ARG A 127 -24.74 -18.41 -52.96
C ARG A 127 -25.45 -18.50 -54.30
N ARG A 128 -24.74 -18.16 -55.39
CA ARG A 128 -25.30 -18.28 -56.74
C ARG A 128 -25.68 -19.72 -57.08
N ASP A 129 -24.90 -20.69 -56.60
CA ASP A 129 -25.20 -22.11 -56.85
C ASP A 129 -26.45 -22.56 -56.06
N ALA A 130 -26.59 -22.14 -54.80
CA ALA A 130 -27.82 -22.40 -53.99
C ALA A 130 -29.05 -21.79 -54.64
N GLU A 131 -28.99 -20.51 -55.04
CA GLU A 131 -30.12 -19.81 -55.72
C GLU A 131 -30.48 -20.50 -57.05
N ARG A 132 -29.50 -20.98 -57.83
CA ARG A 132 -29.73 -21.73 -59.04
C ARG A 132 -30.39 -23.07 -58.72
N SER A 133 -29.90 -23.78 -57.70
CA SER A 133 -30.42 -25.07 -57.25
C SER A 133 -31.88 -24.93 -56.81
N ASP A 134 -32.23 -23.87 -56.05
CA ASP A 134 -33.61 -23.58 -55.67
C ASP A 134 -34.52 -23.41 -56.90
N SER A 135 -34.07 -22.65 -57.89
CA SER A 135 -34.80 -22.44 -59.13
C SER A 135 -35.07 -23.72 -59.92
N LEU A 136 -34.07 -24.64 -59.96
CA LEU A 136 -34.15 -25.93 -60.62
C LEU A 136 -35.05 -26.93 -59.84
N LEU A 137 -34.99 -26.92 -58.52
CA LEU A 137 -35.82 -27.74 -57.65
C LEU A 137 -37.30 -27.36 -57.80
N ALA A 138 -37.65 -26.07 -57.89
CA ALA A 138 -39.00 -25.57 -58.12
C ALA A 138 -39.55 -26.09 -59.49
N LYS A 139 -38.67 -26.37 -60.45
CA LYS A 139 -39.03 -26.96 -61.74
C LYS A 139 -38.92 -28.49 -61.78
N ASN A 140 -38.64 -29.16 -60.64
CA ASN A 140 -38.42 -30.59 -60.48
C ASN A 140 -37.24 -31.14 -61.38
N ILE A 141 -36.27 -30.31 -61.68
CA ILE A 141 -35.08 -30.68 -62.51
C ILE A 141 -33.99 -31.34 -61.68
N VAL A 142 -33.86 -30.95 -60.37
CA VAL A 142 -32.87 -31.50 -59.42
C VAL A 142 -33.57 -32.18 -58.26
N SER A 143 -32.86 -33.07 -57.54
CA SER A 143 -33.35 -33.73 -56.35
C SER A 143 -33.27 -32.81 -55.15
N ARG A 144 -34.11 -33.04 -54.12
CA ARG A 144 -34.04 -32.34 -52.83
C ARG A 144 -32.64 -32.47 -52.21
N GLN A 145 -32.03 -33.66 -52.25
CA GLN A 145 -30.70 -33.90 -51.75
C GLN A 145 -29.66 -33.00 -52.46
N ALA A 146 -29.72 -32.79 -53.73
CA ALA A 146 -28.84 -31.89 -54.47
C ALA A 146 -29.00 -30.43 -54.03
N ASN A 147 -30.21 -30.01 -53.76
CA ASN A 147 -30.50 -28.70 -53.26
C ASN A 147 -29.98 -28.51 -51.80
N ASP A 148 -30.21 -29.48 -50.91
CA ASP A 148 -29.68 -29.46 -49.53
C ASP A 148 -28.16 -29.41 -49.53
N ASN A 149 -27.48 -30.11 -50.43
CA ASN A 149 -26.03 -30.06 -50.59
C ASN A 149 -25.56 -28.64 -51.00
N ALA A 150 -26.26 -27.94 -51.88
CA ALA A 150 -25.88 -26.58 -52.27
C ALA A 150 -26.07 -25.59 -51.09
N HIS A 151 -27.12 -25.72 -50.30
CA HIS A 151 -27.31 -24.91 -49.08
C HIS A 151 -26.28 -25.24 -47.99
N ASN A 152 -25.93 -26.51 -47.84
CA ASN A 152 -24.84 -26.91 -46.91
C ASN A 152 -23.52 -26.32 -47.36
N ALA A 153 -23.20 -26.33 -48.66
CA ALA A 153 -22.00 -25.71 -49.22
C ALA A 153 -21.95 -24.19 -48.94
N LEU A 154 -23.08 -23.49 -49.10
CA LEU A 154 -23.21 -22.07 -48.73
C LEU A 154 -23.00 -21.83 -47.25
N SER A 155 -23.57 -22.67 -46.41
CA SER A 155 -23.44 -22.56 -44.94
C SER A 155 -21.94 -22.78 -44.53
N LEU A 156 -21.25 -23.75 -45.14
CA LEU A 156 -19.83 -24.00 -44.93
C LEU A 156 -18.97 -22.81 -45.42
N ALA A 157 -19.28 -22.23 -46.57
CA ALA A 157 -18.60 -21.06 -47.08
C ALA A 157 -18.73 -19.85 -46.13
N HIS A 158 -19.92 -19.64 -45.56
CA HIS A 158 -20.15 -18.61 -44.57
C HIS A 158 -19.30 -18.83 -43.27
N ALA A 159 -19.16 -20.09 -42.83
CA ALA A 159 -18.27 -20.42 -41.73
C ALA A 159 -16.80 -20.04 -42.02
N GLY A 160 -16.34 -20.32 -43.28
CA GLY A 160 -15.00 -19.95 -43.74
C GLY A 160 -14.75 -18.44 -43.74
N VAL A 161 -15.76 -17.61 -44.06
CA VAL A 161 -15.62 -16.15 -43.98
C VAL A 161 -15.48 -15.71 -42.50
N LYS A 162 -16.23 -16.31 -41.60
CA LYS A 162 -16.10 -15.98 -40.16
C LYS A 162 -14.72 -16.32 -39.61
N GLU A 163 -14.17 -17.47 -40.02
CA GLU A 163 -12.81 -17.91 -39.68
C GLU A 163 -11.76 -16.90 -40.18
N ALA A 164 -11.83 -16.59 -41.50
CA ALA A 164 -10.88 -15.66 -42.13
C ALA A 164 -11.00 -14.23 -41.50
N HIS A 165 -12.21 -13.78 -41.17
CA HIS A 165 -12.42 -12.50 -40.50
C HIS A 165 -11.74 -12.49 -39.09
N ALA A 166 -11.91 -13.55 -38.32
CA ALA A 166 -11.26 -13.67 -37.01
C ALA A 166 -9.70 -13.67 -37.16
N ALA A 167 -9.17 -14.26 -38.21
CA ALA A 167 -7.73 -14.22 -38.51
C ALA A 167 -7.24 -12.78 -38.81
N VAL A 168 -8.01 -12.02 -39.60
CA VAL A 168 -7.72 -10.59 -39.88
C VAL A 168 -7.73 -9.77 -38.59
N GLU A 169 -8.76 -9.92 -37.75
CA GLU A 169 -8.86 -9.19 -36.47
C GLU A 169 -7.67 -9.49 -35.55
N ARG A 170 -7.22 -10.76 -35.48
CA ARG A 170 -6.03 -11.12 -34.73
C ARG A 170 -4.79 -10.40 -35.26
N LYS A 171 -4.60 -10.34 -36.57
CA LYS A 171 -3.45 -9.67 -37.18
C LYS A 171 -3.48 -8.16 -37.04
N ARG A 172 -4.67 -7.56 -36.95
CA ARG A 172 -4.85 -6.14 -36.60
C ARG A 172 -4.42 -5.85 -35.15
N LEU A 173 -4.81 -6.71 -34.21
CA LEU A 173 -4.36 -6.62 -32.82
C LEU A 173 -2.83 -6.77 -32.72
N ASP A 174 -2.22 -7.73 -33.43
CA ASP A 174 -0.77 -7.88 -33.46
C ASP A 174 -0.09 -6.60 -33.95
N LEU A 175 -0.67 -5.93 -34.95
CA LEU A 175 -0.16 -4.66 -35.47
C LEU A 175 -0.34 -3.49 -34.50
N ASP A 176 -1.45 -3.44 -33.78
CA ASP A 176 -1.66 -2.41 -32.72
C ASP A 176 -0.65 -2.58 -31.58
N PHE A 177 -0.34 -3.82 -31.21
CA PHE A 177 0.67 -4.13 -30.20
C PHE A 177 2.11 -3.80 -30.60
N ALA A 178 2.36 -3.45 -31.87
CA ALA A 178 3.65 -2.92 -32.29
C ALA A 178 3.94 -1.53 -31.70
N THR A 179 2.91 -0.78 -31.28
CA THR A 179 3.06 0.47 -30.55
C THR A 179 2.80 0.19 -29.07
N LEU A 180 3.85 0.27 -28.26
CA LEU A 180 3.75 0.04 -26.82
C LEU A 180 3.35 1.32 -26.10
N ARG A 181 2.24 1.25 -25.39
CA ARG A 181 1.68 2.37 -24.62
C ARG A 181 1.74 2.08 -23.13
N THR A 182 1.86 3.14 -22.34
CA THR A 182 1.74 2.99 -20.88
C THR A 182 0.26 2.90 -20.46
N PRO A 183 -0.13 1.91 -19.64
CA PRO A 183 -1.50 1.83 -19.09
C PRO A 183 -1.75 2.77 -17.92
N ILE A 184 -0.69 3.35 -17.32
CA ILE A 184 -0.78 4.27 -16.19
C ILE A 184 0.04 5.53 -16.45
N GLY A 185 -0.37 6.64 -15.84
CA GLY A 185 0.48 7.82 -15.71
C GLY A 185 1.54 7.63 -14.63
N GLY A 186 2.66 8.34 -14.76
CA GLY A 186 3.75 8.27 -13.79
C GLY A 186 5.09 8.69 -14.36
N TYR A 187 6.15 8.20 -13.76
CA TYR A 187 7.52 8.45 -14.16
C TYR A 187 8.19 7.17 -14.67
N VAL A 188 8.95 7.31 -15.73
CA VAL A 188 9.68 6.19 -16.33
C VAL A 188 10.98 5.96 -15.55
N ALA A 189 11.15 4.75 -15.03
CA ALA A 189 12.38 4.37 -14.34
C ALA A 189 13.55 4.18 -15.30
N ALA A 190 14.77 4.19 -14.77
CA ALA A 190 15.99 3.90 -15.52
C ALA A 190 16.00 2.46 -16.07
N GLY A 191 16.80 2.21 -17.11
CA GLY A 191 16.96 0.89 -17.72
C GLY A 191 16.01 0.66 -18.87
N LEU A 192 15.80 1.68 -19.73
CA LEU A 192 15.03 1.57 -20.95
C LEU A 192 15.74 0.67 -21.97
N ALA A 193 14.93 -0.06 -22.78
CA ALA A 193 15.43 -0.77 -23.93
C ALA A 193 15.94 0.20 -25.03
N GLU A 194 17.02 -0.20 -25.69
CA GLU A 194 17.66 0.63 -26.69
C GLU A 194 17.04 0.44 -28.09
N ILE A 195 17.07 1.53 -28.89
CA ILE A 195 16.70 1.50 -30.31
C ILE A 195 17.61 0.52 -31.04
N GLY A 196 17.05 -0.29 -31.94
CA GLY A 196 17.77 -1.33 -32.62
C GLY A 196 17.88 -2.66 -31.86
N GLY A 197 17.36 -2.72 -30.64
CA GLY A 197 17.22 -3.94 -29.85
C GLY A 197 16.16 -4.87 -30.46
N LEU A 198 16.46 -6.19 -30.51
CA LEU A 198 15.47 -7.19 -30.87
C LEU A 198 14.69 -7.62 -29.60
N VAL A 199 13.39 -7.63 -29.72
CA VAL A 199 12.49 -8.03 -28.64
C VAL A 199 11.66 -9.24 -29.05
N SER A 200 11.29 -10.04 -28.05
CA SER A 200 10.46 -11.23 -28.24
C SER A 200 9.32 -11.28 -27.21
N VAL A 201 8.23 -11.91 -27.60
CA VAL A 201 7.09 -12.17 -26.71
C VAL A 201 7.54 -13.09 -25.57
N GLY A 202 7.23 -12.72 -24.33
CA GLY A 202 7.59 -13.52 -23.15
C GLY A 202 9.05 -13.42 -22.73
N GLY A 203 9.82 -12.49 -23.29
CA GLY A 203 11.18 -12.19 -22.81
C GLY A 203 11.17 -11.70 -21.37
N ASP A 204 12.20 -12.07 -20.61
CA ASP A 204 12.30 -11.72 -19.17
C ASP A 204 12.55 -10.22 -18.92
N THR A 205 13.00 -9.49 -19.93
CA THR A 205 13.35 -8.07 -19.80
C THR A 205 12.19 -7.17 -20.16
N ALA A 206 11.78 -6.34 -19.19
CA ALA A 206 10.85 -5.26 -19.45
C ALA A 206 11.52 -4.17 -20.30
N LEU A 207 10.79 -3.58 -21.27
CA LEU A 207 11.29 -2.48 -22.09
C LEU A 207 11.34 -1.14 -21.35
N ALA A 208 10.43 -0.95 -20.42
CA ALA A 208 10.38 0.15 -19.50
C ALA A 208 9.65 -0.26 -18.22
N VAL A 209 9.85 0.52 -17.16
CA VAL A 209 9.07 0.42 -15.93
C VAL A 209 8.48 1.79 -15.65
N VAL A 210 7.16 1.88 -15.56
CA VAL A 210 6.46 3.12 -15.19
C VAL A 210 6.01 3.04 -13.74
N GLN A 211 6.30 4.07 -12.97
CA GLN A 211 6.01 4.16 -11.54
C GLN A 211 5.14 5.37 -11.25
N ASP A 212 4.05 5.16 -10.56
CA ASP A 212 3.21 6.22 -10.05
C ASP A 212 3.79 6.72 -8.71
N LEU A 213 4.31 7.93 -8.72
CA LEU A 213 4.93 8.59 -7.57
C LEU A 213 4.06 9.71 -6.98
N GLU A 214 2.83 9.91 -7.48
CA GLU A 214 1.91 10.90 -6.90
C GLU A 214 1.47 10.47 -5.49
N THR A 215 1.34 9.18 -5.30
CA THR A 215 1.13 8.56 -3.98
C THR A 215 2.23 7.54 -3.76
N VAL A 216 2.83 7.56 -2.58
CA VAL A 216 3.89 6.61 -2.23
C VAL A 216 3.49 5.80 -1.00
N ASN A 217 3.94 4.57 -0.95
CA ASN A 217 3.88 3.73 0.23
C ASN A 217 5.19 3.83 1.00
N VAL A 218 5.13 3.87 2.31
CA VAL A 218 6.31 3.83 3.15
C VAL A 218 6.30 2.53 3.94
N ASP A 219 7.22 1.65 3.60
CA ASP A 219 7.38 0.37 4.30
C ASP A 219 8.30 0.59 5.50
N LEU A 220 7.72 0.59 6.69
CA LEU A 220 8.43 0.73 7.95
C LEU A 220 8.74 -0.65 8.54
N ARG A 221 9.94 -0.80 9.11
CA ARG A 221 10.30 -1.97 9.91
C ARG A 221 10.25 -1.58 11.38
N ILE A 222 9.15 -1.96 12.03
CA ILE A 222 8.91 -1.70 13.45
C ILE A 222 9.23 -2.99 14.21
N PRO A 223 10.07 -2.94 15.26
CA PRO A 223 10.27 -4.08 16.16
C PRO A 223 8.96 -4.49 16.82
N GLU A 224 8.77 -5.79 17.04
CA GLU A 224 7.52 -6.33 17.61
C GLU A 224 7.16 -5.69 18.95
N GLY A 225 8.17 -5.34 19.77
CA GLY A 225 7.96 -4.69 21.07
C GLY A 225 7.43 -3.25 21.00
N ASP A 226 7.50 -2.60 19.84
CA ASP A 226 7.07 -1.21 19.65
C ASP A 226 5.71 -1.11 18.93
N LEU A 227 5.13 -2.24 18.50
CA LEU A 227 3.88 -2.26 17.73
C LEU A 227 2.68 -1.71 18.52
N ASP A 228 2.69 -1.86 19.85
CA ASP A 228 1.61 -1.35 20.72
C ASP A 228 1.69 0.18 20.93
N ALA A 229 2.76 0.82 20.50
CA ALA A 229 3.00 2.26 20.65
C ALA A 229 2.69 3.07 19.37
N VAL A 230 2.35 2.41 18.26
CA VAL A 230 2.00 2.98 16.95
C VAL A 230 0.49 2.87 16.75
#